data_03f6d94f07f7e47dc29f1bdca6a56c18
#
_entry.id   03f6d94f07f7e47dc29f1bdca6a56c18
#
_cell.length_a   1.000
_cell.length_b   1.000
_cell.length_c   1.000
_cell.angle_alpha   90.00
_cell.angle_beta   90.00
_cell.angle_gamma   90.00
#
_symmetry.space_group_name_H-M   'P 1'
#
loop_
_entity.id
_entity.type
_entity.pdbx_description
1 polymer ?
#
loop_
_entity_poly.entity_id
_entity_poly.type
_entity_poly.pdbx_seq_one_letter_code
_entity_poly.pdbx_strand_id
1 'polypeptide(L)'
;MKGALGVLGGMGPLATTDFLQKVIKATPAERDQEHIPILVYAVPQVPDRTKSILSGNDEPLTWMQQGLKVLRNSGAECIAIPCNTAHYWYDQLIDGFDIPILHIVDATASALANENINGGPVGLLATAGTITAGVYQTRFSTLGYECLAPNHDAQINGVTAGIEAVKAGDFDNARRRLEASAKTLIEQKCRAIILGCTEIPIVLNSETAPTPQIQYMDATLALAKASVSWHLKEMGKG
;
A
#
# COMPACT_ATOMS: atom_id res chain seq x y z
N MET A 1 22.60 8.03 9.72
CA MET A 1 22.65 8.24 8.23
C MET A 1 21.56 9.24 7.90
N LYS A 2 21.90 10.39 7.34
CA LYS A 2 20.90 11.42 7.03
C LYS A 2 19.92 10.95 5.94
N GLY A 3 18.62 11.16 6.15
CA GLY A 3 17.57 10.77 5.21
C GLY A 3 17.31 9.26 5.13
N ALA A 4 17.61 8.48 6.17
CA ALA A 4 17.40 7.04 6.15
C ALA A 4 15.91 6.68 6.25
N LEU A 5 15.42 5.88 5.29
CA LEU A 5 14.07 5.34 5.27
C LEU A 5 14.00 4.03 6.08
N GLY A 6 13.15 3.99 7.09
CA GLY A 6 12.78 2.76 7.78
C GLY A 6 11.60 2.08 7.10
N VAL A 7 11.72 0.79 6.82
CA VAL A 7 10.65 -0.02 6.24
C VAL A 7 10.20 -1.07 7.24
N LEU A 8 8.99 -0.90 7.79
CA LEU A 8 8.34 -1.92 8.60
C LEU A 8 7.60 -2.88 7.69
N GLY A 9 8.28 -3.98 7.36
CA GLY A 9 7.83 -4.98 6.40
C GLY A 9 7.38 -6.30 7.03
N GLY A 10 7.28 -7.34 6.19
CA GLY A 10 6.87 -8.69 6.60
C GLY A 10 5.37 -8.96 6.51
N MET A 11 4.57 -7.96 6.16
CA MET A 11 3.10 -8.02 6.14
C MET A 11 2.45 -7.99 4.73
N GLY A 12 2.88 -8.67 3.63
CA GLY A 12 3.74 -9.84 3.59
C GLY A 12 5.18 -9.62 3.17
N PRO A 13 5.96 -10.71 3.24
CA PRO A 13 7.37 -10.69 2.86
C PRO A 13 7.62 -10.37 1.37
N LEU A 14 6.88 -11.00 0.47
CA LEU A 14 6.99 -10.75 -0.97
C LEU A 14 6.65 -9.29 -1.32
N ALA A 15 5.57 -8.76 -0.73
CA ALA A 15 5.17 -7.36 -0.89
C ALA A 15 6.23 -6.38 -0.36
N THR A 16 6.96 -6.75 0.70
CA THR A 16 8.07 -5.95 1.21
C THR A 16 9.22 -5.88 0.19
N THR A 17 9.56 -7.00 -0.43
CA THR A 17 10.60 -7.05 -1.47
C THR A 17 10.19 -6.24 -2.70
N ASP A 18 8.94 -6.35 -3.14
CA ASP A 18 8.38 -5.56 -4.24
C ASP A 18 8.46 -4.05 -3.94
N PHE A 19 8.10 -3.63 -2.71
CA PHE A 19 8.23 -2.24 -2.29
C PHE A 19 9.68 -1.74 -2.38
N LEU A 20 10.65 -2.52 -1.90
CA LEU A 20 12.06 -2.14 -1.97
C LEU A 20 12.54 -1.97 -3.42
N GLN A 21 12.15 -2.87 -4.32
CA GLN A 21 12.44 -2.73 -5.74
C GLN A 21 11.83 -1.45 -6.33
N LYS A 22 10.59 -1.10 -5.93
CA LYS A 22 9.92 0.12 -6.37
C LYS A 22 10.62 1.38 -5.85
N VAL A 23 11.11 1.39 -4.60
CA VAL A 23 11.92 2.50 -4.07
C VAL A 23 13.21 2.66 -4.88
N ILE A 24 13.93 1.57 -5.14
CA ILE A 24 15.16 1.60 -5.94
C ILE A 24 14.87 2.16 -7.34
N LYS A 25 13.86 1.66 -8.04
CA LYS A 25 13.49 2.10 -9.39
C LYS A 25 12.99 3.55 -9.44
N ALA A 26 12.36 4.03 -8.39
CA ALA A 26 11.85 5.40 -8.31
C ALA A 26 12.93 6.42 -7.91
N THR A 27 14.05 5.99 -7.35
CA THR A 27 15.15 6.87 -6.96
C THR A 27 15.92 7.33 -8.21
N PRO A 28 16.05 8.65 -8.46
CA PRO A 28 16.83 9.17 -9.57
C PRO A 28 18.32 9.08 -9.23
N ALA A 29 18.91 7.90 -9.43
CA ALA A 29 20.30 7.59 -9.12
C ALA A 29 20.98 6.95 -10.32
N GLU A 30 22.22 7.38 -10.61
CA GLU A 30 23.10 6.80 -11.63
C GLU A 30 24.16 5.86 -11.01
N ARG A 31 24.35 5.97 -9.69
CA ARG A 31 25.35 5.20 -8.93
C ARG A 31 24.76 4.73 -7.60
N ASP A 32 25.28 3.64 -7.05
CA ASP A 32 24.82 3.05 -5.78
C ASP A 32 24.77 4.06 -4.63
N GLN A 33 25.74 5.00 -4.58
CA GLN A 33 25.88 5.99 -3.51
C GLN A 33 24.82 7.09 -3.54
N GLU A 34 24.02 7.16 -4.59
CA GLU A 34 22.94 8.14 -4.77
C GLU A 34 21.59 7.60 -4.34
N HIS A 35 21.53 6.29 -4.07
CA HIS A 35 20.32 5.66 -3.56
C HIS A 35 20.03 6.01 -2.10
N ILE A 36 18.75 5.89 -1.73
CA ILE A 36 18.27 6.14 -0.37
C ILE A 36 18.85 5.09 0.58
N PRO A 37 19.43 5.47 1.74
CA PRO A 37 19.74 4.53 2.80
C PRO A 37 18.45 3.91 3.36
N ILE A 38 18.34 2.58 3.36
CA ILE A 38 17.13 1.88 3.79
C ILE A 38 17.45 0.93 4.94
N LEU A 39 16.67 1.04 6.01
CA LEU A 39 16.65 0.11 7.14
C LEU A 39 15.37 -0.73 7.02
N VAL A 40 15.50 -2.04 6.90
CA VAL A 40 14.34 -2.94 6.76
C VAL A 40 14.21 -3.79 8.01
N TYR A 41 13.05 -3.74 8.64
CA TYR A 41 12.66 -4.67 9.69
C TYR A 41 11.41 -5.42 9.25
N ALA A 42 11.62 -6.63 8.74
CA ALA A 42 10.56 -7.49 8.23
C ALA A 42 10.12 -8.49 9.29
N VAL A 43 8.86 -8.40 9.74
CA VAL A 43 8.31 -9.22 10.83
C VAL A 43 7.07 -9.98 10.30
N PRO A 44 7.25 -11.15 9.66
CA PRO A 44 6.13 -11.94 9.14
C PRO A 44 5.24 -12.54 10.24
N GLN A 45 5.72 -12.53 11.48
CA GLN A 45 4.98 -12.99 12.66
C GLN A 45 3.91 -12.01 13.15
N VAL A 46 3.86 -10.78 12.65
CA VAL A 46 2.75 -9.85 12.96
C VAL A 46 1.41 -10.54 12.66
N PRO A 47 0.49 -10.65 13.64
CA PRO A 47 -0.79 -11.33 13.45
C PRO A 47 -1.55 -10.82 12.22
N ASP A 48 -2.40 -11.68 11.65
CA ASP A 48 -3.16 -11.32 10.44
C ASP A 48 -4.03 -10.10 10.68
N ARG A 49 -3.74 -9.00 9.98
CA ARG A 49 -4.38 -7.68 10.13
C ARG A 49 -5.87 -7.73 9.82
N THR A 50 -6.26 -8.47 8.78
CA THR A 50 -7.68 -8.62 8.42
C THR A 50 -8.45 -9.38 9.50
N LYS A 51 -7.91 -10.51 9.96
CA LYS A 51 -8.56 -11.30 11.03
C LYS A 51 -8.65 -10.48 12.31
N SER A 52 -7.61 -9.76 12.69
CA SER A 52 -7.59 -8.92 13.89
C SER A 52 -8.65 -7.83 13.83
N ILE A 53 -8.76 -7.09 12.73
CA ILE A 53 -9.78 -6.06 12.53
C ILE A 53 -11.19 -6.67 12.63
N LEU A 54 -11.45 -7.76 11.91
CA LEU A 54 -12.76 -8.38 11.89
C LEU A 54 -13.19 -8.99 13.24
N SER A 55 -12.23 -9.36 14.09
CA SER A 55 -12.48 -9.86 15.45
C SER A 55 -12.40 -8.77 16.53
N GLY A 56 -12.13 -7.51 16.17
CA GLY A 56 -12.02 -6.40 17.12
C GLY A 56 -10.81 -6.48 18.04
N ASN A 57 -9.68 -7.02 17.55
CA ASN A 57 -8.46 -7.21 18.35
C ASN A 57 -7.31 -6.38 17.77
N ASP A 58 -6.51 -5.77 18.64
CA ASP A 58 -5.42 -4.85 18.30
C ASP A 58 -4.04 -5.47 18.49
N GLU A 59 -3.93 -6.80 18.52
CA GLU A 59 -2.65 -7.49 18.69
C GLU A 59 -1.58 -7.04 17.65
N PRO A 60 -1.91 -6.83 16.35
CA PRO A 60 -0.95 -6.31 15.37
C PRO A 60 -0.33 -4.96 15.75
N LEU A 61 -1.08 -4.08 16.43
CA LEU A 61 -0.60 -2.76 16.85
C LEU A 61 0.64 -2.87 17.74
N THR A 62 0.61 -3.76 18.74
CA THR A 62 1.75 -3.97 19.65
C THR A 62 3.01 -4.39 18.90
N TRP A 63 2.88 -5.33 17.97
CA TRP A 63 3.99 -5.80 17.14
C TRP A 63 4.56 -4.67 16.25
N MET A 64 3.67 -3.89 15.63
CA MET A 64 4.08 -2.77 14.79
C MET A 64 4.77 -1.67 15.60
N GLN A 65 4.26 -1.30 16.77
CA GLN A 65 4.90 -0.33 17.67
C GLN A 65 6.30 -0.78 18.09
N GLN A 66 6.50 -2.07 18.37
CA GLN A 66 7.83 -2.60 18.65
C GLN A 66 8.76 -2.48 17.44
N GLY A 67 8.25 -2.81 16.25
CA GLY A 67 9.00 -2.67 15.00
C GLY A 67 9.40 -1.23 14.68
N LEU A 68 8.50 -0.28 14.92
CA LEU A 68 8.80 1.16 14.77
C LEU A 68 9.94 1.60 15.69
N LYS A 69 9.91 1.17 16.96
CA LYS A 69 11.00 1.47 17.92
C LYS A 69 12.34 0.89 17.46
N VAL A 70 12.35 -0.32 16.91
CA VAL A 70 13.57 -0.93 16.37
C VAL A 70 14.13 -0.08 15.24
N LEU A 71 13.31 0.30 14.26
CA LEU A 71 13.72 1.10 13.10
C LEU A 71 14.22 2.48 13.53
N ARG A 72 13.49 3.17 14.40
CA ARG A 72 13.89 4.47 14.94
C ARG A 72 15.24 4.39 15.66
N ASN A 73 15.42 3.42 16.55
CA ASN A 73 16.67 3.22 17.30
C ASN A 73 17.85 2.83 16.39
N SER A 74 17.56 2.27 15.23
CA SER A 74 18.56 1.96 14.19
C SER A 74 18.91 3.16 13.30
N GLY A 75 18.26 4.31 13.51
CA GLY A 75 18.57 5.56 12.82
C GLY A 75 17.68 5.86 11.61
N ALA A 76 16.49 5.25 11.53
CA ALA A 76 15.47 5.68 10.56
C ALA A 76 14.97 7.10 10.91
N GLU A 77 14.80 7.94 9.91
CA GLU A 77 14.30 9.31 10.04
C GLU A 77 12.89 9.49 9.46
N CYS A 78 12.40 8.49 8.70
CA CYS A 78 11.03 8.38 8.22
C CYS A 78 10.66 6.91 8.11
N ILE A 79 9.39 6.58 8.24
CA ILE A 79 8.90 5.20 8.15
C ILE A 79 7.94 5.05 6.96
N ALA A 80 8.09 3.94 6.24
CA ALA A 80 7.11 3.39 5.32
C ALA A 80 6.63 2.02 5.81
N ILE A 81 5.31 1.79 5.74
CA ILE A 81 4.68 0.51 6.06
C ILE A 81 4.00 -0.01 4.79
N PRO A 82 4.64 -0.89 4.00
CA PRO A 82 4.07 -1.42 2.76
C PRO A 82 3.01 -2.50 3.06
N CYS A 83 1.93 -2.07 3.71
CA CYS A 83 0.75 -2.87 4.04
C CYS A 83 -0.46 -1.95 4.20
N ASN A 84 -1.41 -2.01 3.27
CA ASN A 84 -2.59 -1.14 3.31
C ASN A 84 -3.43 -1.37 4.58
N THR A 85 -3.69 -2.62 4.93
CA THR A 85 -4.51 -2.97 6.10
C THR A 85 -3.90 -2.49 7.42
N ALA A 86 -2.56 -2.43 7.51
CA ALA A 86 -1.86 -1.94 8.71
C ALA A 86 -2.17 -0.45 9.02
N HIS A 87 -2.56 0.33 8.01
CA HIS A 87 -2.92 1.74 8.19
C HIS A 87 -4.26 1.95 8.92
N TYR A 88 -4.99 0.88 9.24
CA TYR A 88 -6.10 0.93 10.20
C TYR A 88 -5.63 1.47 11.57
N TRP A 89 -4.43 1.10 11.99
CA TRP A 89 -3.84 1.56 13.26
C TRP A 89 -2.97 2.80 13.13
N TYR A 90 -3.03 3.51 12.00
CA TYR A 90 -2.11 4.63 11.73
C TYR A 90 -2.11 5.69 12.83
N ASP A 91 -3.28 6.12 13.30
CA ASP A 91 -3.38 7.17 14.32
C ASP A 91 -2.77 6.72 15.65
N GLN A 92 -2.92 5.44 16.02
CA GLN A 92 -2.27 4.87 17.21
C GLN A 92 -0.76 4.65 17.02
N LEU A 93 -0.30 4.49 15.78
CA LEU A 93 1.12 4.32 15.49
C LEU A 93 1.88 5.64 15.51
N ILE A 94 1.25 6.74 15.12
CA ILE A 94 1.86 8.08 15.16
C ILE A 94 1.78 8.73 16.54
N ASP A 95 0.88 8.28 17.40
CA ASP A 95 0.72 8.84 18.73
C ASP A 95 1.99 8.63 19.57
N GLY A 96 2.63 9.74 19.96
CA GLY A 96 3.89 9.74 20.69
C GLY A 96 5.10 9.20 19.91
N PHE A 97 5.00 9.02 18.59
CA PHE A 97 6.12 8.64 17.75
C PHE A 97 6.73 9.86 17.05
N ASP A 98 8.04 10.07 17.22
CA ASP A 98 8.71 11.34 16.95
C ASP A 98 9.30 11.49 15.53
N ILE A 99 9.17 10.48 14.67
CA ILE A 99 9.55 10.57 13.27
C ILE A 99 8.34 10.30 12.35
N PRO A 100 8.27 10.90 11.15
CA PRO A 100 7.12 10.77 10.28
C PRO A 100 6.92 9.33 9.80
N ILE A 101 5.65 8.91 9.75
CA ILE A 101 5.20 7.69 9.09
C ILE A 101 4.42 8.11 7.85
N LEU A 102 4.87 7.70 6.66
CA LEU A 102 4.16 8.01 5.41
C LEU A 102 2.86 7.21 5.33
N HIS A 103 1.74 7.90 5.05
CA HIS A 103 0.46 7.23 4.92
C HIS A 103 0.23 6.77 3.47
N ILE A 104 0.02 5.47 3.28
CA ILE A 104 -0.13 4.87 1.93
C ILE A 104 -1.33 5.43 1.16
N VAL A 105 -2.43 5.78 1.84
CA VAL A 105 -3.62 6.36 1.19
C VAL A 105 -3.35 7.78 0.73
N ASP A 106 -2.63 8.59 1.51
CA ASP A 106 -2.26 9.96 1.12
C ASP A 106 -1.30 9.94 -0.08
N ALA A 107 -0.35 9.01 -0.07
CA ALA A 107 0.54 8.77 -1.22
C ALA A 107 -0.26 8.37 -2.47
N THR A 108 -1.29 7.51 -2.31
CA THR A 108 -2.17 7.09 -3.40
C THR A 108 -3.01 8.27 -3.93
N ALA A 109 -3.56 9.10 -3.04
CA ALA A 109 -4.31 10.30 -3.44
C ALA A 109 -3.44 11.28 -4.23
N SER A 110 -2.20 11.51 -3.77
CA SER A 110 -1.23 12.35 -4.48
C SER A 110 -0.89 11.79 -5.86
N ALA A 111 -0.76 10.46 -5.97
CA ALA A 111 -0.50 9.80 -7.24
C ALA A 111 -1.70 9.92 -8.22
N LEU A 112 -2.94 9.79 -7.73
CA LEU A 112 -4.15 10.02 -8.53
C LEU A 112 -4.22 11.47 -9.04
N ALA A 113 -3.92 12.45 -8.18
CA ALA A 113 -3.89 13.85 -8.56
C ALA A 113 -2.85 14.15 -9.65
N ASN A 114 -1.67 13.53 -9.60
CA ASN A 114 -0.64 13.64 -10.63
C ASN A 114 -1.09 13.08 -12.00
N GLU A 115 -2.03 12.12 -12.00
CA GLU A 115 -2.68 11.60 -13.21
C GLU A 115 -3.95 12.39 -13.60
N ASN A 116 -4.14 13.60 -13.03
CA ASN A 116 -5.31 14.47 -13.23
C ASN A 116 -6.66 13.83 -12.81
N ILE A 117 -6.62 12.87 -11.88
CA ILE A 117 -7.81 12.28 -11.28
C ILE A 117 -8.03 12.95 -9.93
N ASN A 118 -8.79 14.06 -9.93
CA ASN A 118 -9.05 14.88 -8.75
C ASN A 118 -10.50 14.66 -8.26
N GLY A 119 -10.71 13.56 -7.51
CA GLY A 119 -12.02 13.19 -6.96
C GLY A 119 -12.89 12.34 -7.91
N GLY A 120 -14.11 12.06 -7.45
CA GLY A 120 -15.09 11.19 -8.13
C GLY A 120 -14.92 9.70 -7.78
N PRO A 121 -15.67 8.81 -8.48
CA PRO A 121 -15.68 7.40 -8.17
C PRO A 121 -14.35 6.72 -8.57
N VAL A 122 -13.75 5.99 -7.64
CA VAL A 122 -12.56 5.14 -7.84
C VAL A 122 -12.84 3.74 -7.30
N GLY A 123 -12.49 2.72 -8.07
CA GLY A 123 -12.61 1.33 -7.63
C GLY A 123 -11.49 0.96 -6.67
N LEU A 124 -11.79 0.17 -5.65
CA LEU A 124 -10.81 -0.28 -4.66
C LEU A 124 -10.76 -1.80 -4.62
N LEU A 125 -9.65 -2.38 -5.04
CA LEU A 125 -9.31 -3.79 -4.83
C LEU A 125 -8.42 -3.89 -3.59
N ALA A 126 -8.97 -4.38 -2.48
CA ALA A 126 -8.26 -4.46 -1.20
C ALA A 126 -8.71 -5.67 -0.37
N THR A 127 -8.02 -5.95 0.72
CA THR A 127 -8.47 -6.98 1.67
C THR A 127 -9.81 -6.61 2.29
N ALA A 128 -10.57 -7.62 2.72
CA ALA A 128 -11.83 -7.40 3.45
C ALA A 128 -11.61 -6.52 4.69
N GLY A 129 -10.49 -6.69 5.41
CA GLY A 129 -10.13 -5.85 6.55
C GLY A 129 -9.95 -4.38 6.17
N THR A 130 -9.24 -4.09 5.07
CA THR A 130 -9.04 -2.72 4.58
C THR A 130 -10.37 -2.04 4.21
N ILE A 131 -11.29 -2.79 3.56
CA ILE A 131 -12.61 -2.28 3.16
C ILE A 131 -13.49 -2.07 4.38
N THR A 132 -13.62 -3.06 5.27
CA THR A 132 -14.46 -3.00 6.47
C THR A 132 -14.00 -1.91 7.42
N ALA A 133 -12.70 -1.73 7.59
CA ALA A 133 -12.12 -0.67 8.42
C ALA A 133 -12.22 0.73 7.81
N GLY A 134 -12.63 0.87 6.56
CA GLY A 134 -12.75 2.16 5.90
C GLY A 134 -11.43 2.89 5.67
N VAL A 135 -10.30 2.18 5.60
CA VAL A 135 -8.95 2.77 5.52
C VAL A 135 -8.81 3.79 4.39
N TYR A 136 -9.38 3.49 3.22
CA TYR A 136 -9.42 4.40 2.09
C TYR A 136 -10.61 5.35 2.14
N GLN A 137 -11.79 4.82 2.43
CA GLN A 137 -13.06 5.55 2.36
C GLN A 137 -13.04 6.81 3.22
N THR A 138 -12.54 6.69 4.46
CA THR A 138 -12.48 7.81 5.42
C THR A 138 -11.59 8.94 4.90
N ARG A 139 -10.37 8.66 4.44
CA ARG A 139 -9.45 9.68 3.95
C ARG A 139 -9.85 10.24 2.58
N PHE A 140 -10.29 9.37 1.68
CA PHE A 140 -10.64 9.76 0.32
C PHE A 140 -11.90 10.61 0.27
N SER A 141 -12.88 10.39 1.16
CA SER A 141 -14.08 11.22 1.23
C SER A 141 -13.76 12.69 1.50
N THR A 142 -12.75 12.99 2.31
CA THR A 142 -12.31 14.37 2.59
C THR A 142 -11.62 15.04 1.38
N LEU A 143 -11.19 14.26 0.40
CA LEU A 143 -10.53 14.69 -0.82
C LEU A 143 -11.45 14.66 -2.06
N GLY A 144 -12.75 14.39 -1.85
CA GLY A 144 -13.77 14.35 -2.90
C GLY A 144 -13.77 13.06 -3.75
N TYR A 145 -13.11 11.98 -3.29
CA TYR A 145 -13.20 10.66 -3.92
C TYR A 145 -14.31 9.82 -3.29
N GLU A 146 -14.96 9.01 -4.11
CA GLU A 146 -15.88 7.97 -3.71
C GLU A 146 -15.23 6.59 -3.96
N CYS A 147 -14.98 5.83 -2.89
CA CYS A 147 -14.39 4.49 -3.02
C CYS A 147 -15.48 3.45 -3.29
N LEU A 148 -15.48 2.89 -4.50
CA LEU A 148 -16.33 1.78 -4.89
C LEU A 148 -15.63 0.46 -4.56
N ALA A 149 -16.25 -0.37 -3.74
CA ALA A 149 -15.76 -1.72 -3.44
C ALA A 149 -16.51 -2.78 -4.27
N PRO A 150 -15.90 -3.94 -4.56
CA PRO A 150 -16.58 -5.06 -5.16
C PRO A 150 -17.78 -5.50 -4.30
N ASN A 151 -18.82 -6.08 -4.91
CA ASN A 151 -19.88 -6.70 -4.16
C ASN A 151 -19.36 -7.89 -3.34
N HIS A 152 -20.17 -8.42 -2.43
CA HIS A 152 -19.76 -9.47 -1.48
C HIS A 152 -19.18 -10.71 -2.17
N ASP A 153 -19.79 -11.19 -3.24
CA ASP A 153 -19.31 -12.36 -3.98
C ASP A 153 -17.97 -12.09 -4.68
N ALA A 154 -17.86 -10.98 -5.40
CA ALA A 154 -16.63 -10.56 -6.06
C ALA A 154 -15.51 -10.27 -5.05
N GLN A 155 -15.85 -9.79 -3.84
CA GLN A 155 -14.87 -9.60 -2.77
C GLN A 155 -14.33 -10.94 -2.25
N ILE A 156 -15.17 -11.93 -1.98
CA ILE A 156 -14.74 -13.23 -1.43
C ILE A 156 -14.07 -14.08 -2.51
N ASN A 157 -14.80 -14.37 -3.58
CA ASN A 157 -14.37 -15.33 -4.60
C ASN A 157 -13.42 -14.72 -5.63
N GLY A 158 -13.36 -13.40 -5.72
CA GLY A 158 -12.47 -12.65 -6.60
C GLY A 158 -11.26 -12.11 -5.83
N VAL A 159 -11.43 -11.00 -5.11
CA VAL A 159 -10.30 -10.25 -4.52
C VAL A 159 -9.61 -11.03 -3.42
N THR A 160 -10.34 -11.54 -2.42
CA THR A 160 -9.73 -12.28 -1.30
C THR A 160 -9.04 -13.54 -1.79
N ALA A 161 -9.74 -14.36 -2.58
CA ALA A 161 -9.15 -15.58 -3.15
C ALA A 161 -7.97 -15.28 -4.12
N GLY A 162 -8.01 -14.16 -4.83
CA GLY A 162 -6.89 -13.69 -5.66
C GLY A 162 -5.65 -13.32 -4.84
N ILE A 163 -5.84 -12.59 -3.74
CA ILE A 163 -4.74 -12.23 -2.80
C ILE A 163 -4.13 -13.51 -2.16
N GLU A 164 -4.97 -14.46 -1.76
CA GLU A 164 -4.51 -15.74 -1.20
C GLU A 164 -3.73 -16.55 -2.23
N ALA A 165 -4.17 -16.57 -3.50
CA ALA A 165 -3.47 -17.23 -4.59
C ALA A 165 -2.09 -16.60 -4.85
N VAL A 166 -1.95 -15.25 -4.78
CA VAL A 166 -0.62 -14.60 -4.85
C VAL A 166 0.29 -15.10 -3.73
N LYS A 167 -0.19 -15.15 -2.50
CA LYS A 167 0.57 -15.62 -1.34
C LYS A 167 0.98 -17.10 -1.46
N ALA A 168 0.18 -17.90 -2.14
CA ALA A 168 0.45 -19.31 -2.43
C ALA A 168 1.35 -19.51 -3.67
N GLY A 169 1.68 -18.45 -4.42
CA GLY A 169 2.47 -18.53 -5.65
C GLY A 169 1.68 -18.93 -6.90
N ASP A 170 0.35 -19.01 -6.82
CA ASP A 170 -0.54 -19.32 -7.95
C ASP A 170 -0.93 -18.02 -8.69
N PHE A 171 0.04 -17.45 -9.41
CA PHE A 171 -0.09 -16.13 -10.01
C PHE A 171 -1.11 -16.08 -11.17
N ASP A 172 -1.26 -17.14 -11.94
CA ASP A 172 -2.21 -17.19 -13.06
C ASP A 172 -3.67 -17.20 -12.56
N ASN A 173 -3.96 -17.97 -11.53
CA ASN A 173 -5.28 -17.98 -10.89
C ASN A 173 -5.58 -16.64 -10.21
N ALA A 174 -4.58 -16.08 -9.51
CA ALA A 174 -4.67 -14.76 -8.88
C ALA A 174 -5.05 -13.68 -9.89
N ARG A 175 -4.32 -13.61 -11.02
CA ARG A 175 -4.56 -12.65 -12.07
C ARG A 175 -5.99 -12.73 -12.59
N ARG A 176 -6.46 -13.92 -13.01
CA ARG A 176 -7.83 -14.11 -13.54
C ARG A 176 -8.90 -13.61 -12.57
N ARG A 177 -8.76 -13.91 -11.28
CA ARG A 177 -9.71 -13.50 -10.24
C ARG A 177 -9.73 -11.98 -10.03
N LEU A 178 -8.55 -11.36 -9.96
CA LEU A 178 -8.41 -9.92 -9.76
C LEU A 178 -8.87 -9.12 -10.98
N GLU A 179 -8.58 -9.58 -12.19
CA GLU A 179 -9.09 -8.97 -13.44
C GLU A 179 -10.61 -9.02 -13.51
N ALA A 180 -11.23 -10.17 -13.16
CA ALA A 180 -12.68 -10.29 -13.12
C ALA A 180 -13.29 -9.30 -12.10
N SER A 181 -12.69 -9.15 -10.93
CA SER A 181 -13.15 -8.19 -9.91
C SER A 181 -12.96 -6.73 -10.37
N ALA A 182 -11.83 -6.41 -11.01
CA ALA A 182 -11.60 -5.09 -11.56
C ALA A 182 -12.67 -4.72 -12.60
N LYS A 183 -13.04 -5.66 -13.47
CA LYS A 183 -14.05 -5.45 -14.49
C LYS A 183 -15.40 -5.03 -13.88
N THR A 184 -15.84 -5.65 -12.80
CA THR A 184 -17.10 -5.27 -12.12
C THR A 184 -17.08 -3.83 -11.59
N LEU A 185 -15.93 -3.32 -11.19
CA LEU A 185 -15.77 -1.92 -10.77
C LEU A 185 -15.73 -0.95 -11.97
N ILE A 186 -15.09 -1.36 -13.07
CA ILE A 186 -15.06 -0.57 -14.30
C ILE A 186 -16.48 -0.37 -14.86
N GLU A 187 -17.32 -1.40 -14.80
CA GLU A 187 -18.74 -1.33 -15.19
C GLU A 187 -19.53 -0.31 -14.36
N GLN A 188 -19.09 0.00 -13.14
CA GLN A 188 -19.62 1.07 -12.29
C GLN A 188 -19.08 2.47 -12.63
N LYS A 189 -18.35 2.60 -13.77
CA LYS A 189 -17.81 3.86 -14.29
C LYS A 189 -16.81 4.57 -13.35
N CYS A 190 -16.04 3.81 -12.59
CA CYS A 190 -14.94 4.39 -11.83
C CYS A 190 -13.87 5.00 -12.77
N ARG A 191 -13.17 6.02 -12.30
CA ARG A 191 -12.14 6.76 -13.05
C ARG A 191 -10.77 6.07 -12.98
N ALA A 192 -10.54 5.30 -11.94
CA ALA A 192 -9.33 4.52 -11.71
C ALA A 192 -9.65 3.29 -10.85
N ILE A 193 -8.77 2.29 -10.88
CA ILE A 193 -8.77 1.14 -9.96
C ILE A 193 -7.56 1.26 -9.04
N ILE A 194 -7.80 1.33 -7.74
CA ILE A 194 -6.75 1.32 -6.72
C ILE A 194 -6.40 -0.12 -6.36
N LEU A 195 -5.12 -0.47 -6.48
CA LEU A 195 -4.56 -1.74 -6.03
C LEU A 195 -4.18 -1.61 -4.54
N GLY A 196 -5.21 -1.65 -3.68
CA GLY A 196 -5.15 -1.39 -2.24
C GLY A 196 -4.74 -2.60 -1.38
N CYS A 197 -4.10 -3.59 -1.98
CA CYS A 197 -3.39 -4.66 -1.30
C CYS A 197 -2.05 -4.87 -2.00
N THR A 198 -0.98 -4.96 -1.24
CA THR A 198 0.40 -4.97 -1.75
C THR A 198 0.76 -6.24 -2.53
N GLU A 199 -0.05 -7.29 -2.44
CA GLU A 199 0.04 -8.50 -3.25
C GLU A 199 -0.52 -8.31 -4.67
N ILE A 200 -1.53 -7.45 -4.85
CA ILE A 200 -2.23 -7.30 -6.13
C ILE A 200 -1.32 -6.81 -7.26
N PRO A 201 -0.45 -5.79 -7.06
CA PRO A 201 0.44 -5.30 -8.11
C PRO A 201 1.44 -6.32 -8.65
N ILE A 202 1.68 -7.41 -7.90
CA ILE A 202 2.58 -8.49 -8.32
C ILE A 202 2.05 -9.19 -9.59
N VAL A 203 0.72 -9.26 -9.75
CA VAL A 203 0.08 -9.96 -10.86
C VAL A 203 -0.82 -9.07 -11.73
N LEU A 204 -1.28 -7.94 -11.21
CA LEU A 204 -2.14 -6.99 -11.91
C LEU A 204 -1.57 -5.58 -11.75
N ASN A 205 -1.13 -4.98 -12.84
CA ASN A 205 -0.57 -3.63 -12.90
C ASN A 205 -0.95 -2.96 -14.24
N SER A 206 -0.52 -1.72 -14.46
CA SER A 206 -0.86 -0.96 -15.66
C SER A 206 -0.38 -1.61 -16.97
N GLU A 207 0.69 -2.43 -16.93
CA GLU A 207 1.23 -3.11 -18.12
C GLU A 207 0.46 -4.39 -18.45
N THR A 208 -0.07 -5.07 -17.42
CA THR A 208 -0.78 -6.36 -17.55
C THR A 208 -2.29 -6.23 -17.48
N ALA A 209 -2.81 -5.01 -17.27
CA ALA A 209 -4.23 -4.76 -17.07
C ALA A 209 -5.04 -4.99 -18.34
N PRO A 210 -6.24 -5.61 -18.24
CA PRO A 210 -7.05 -5.97 -19.40
C PRO A 210 -7.72 -4.76 -20.07
N THR A 211 -7.74 -3.61 -19.39
CA THR A 211 -8.45 -2.40 -19.85
C THR A 211 -7.49 -1.20 -19.81
N PRO A 212 -6.75 -0.93 -20.90
CA PRO A 212 -5.76 0.13 -20.95
C PRO A 212 -6.32 1.56 -20.81
N GLN A 213 -7.65 1.74 -20.95
CA GLN A 213 -8.32 3.04 -20.79
C GLN A 213 -8.54 3.41 -19.31
N ILE A 214 -8.36 2.49 -18.40
CA ILE A 214 -8.51 2.72 -16.95
C ILE A 214 -7.14 2.74 -16.28
N GLN A 215 -6.89 3.77 -15.50
CA GLN A 215 -5.68 3.87 -14.69
C GLN A 215 -5.72 2.87 -13.52
N TYR A 216 -4.73 1.97 -13.46
CA TYR A 216 -4.52 1.09 -12.31
C TYR A 216 -3.48 1.75 -11.38
N MET A 217 -3.94 2.21 -10.23
CA MET A 217 -3.11 2.92 -9.26
C MET A 217 -2.53 1.96 -8.24
N ASP A 218 -1.24 1.69 -8.37
CA ASP A 218 -0.48 0.86 -7.44
C ASP A 218 -0.14 1.66 -6.17
N ALA A 219 -0.84 1.37 -5.07
CA ALA A 219 -0.63 2.03 -3.79
C ALA A 219 0.79 1.80 -3.22
N THR A 220 1.41 0.65 -3.51
CA THR A 220 2.78 0.34 -3.10
C THR A 220 3.79 1.21 -3.86
N LEU A 221 3.58 1.40 -5.16
CA LEU A 221 4.40 2.30 -5.97
C LEU A 221 4.21 3.76 -5.56
N ALA A 222 2.98 4.15 -5.24
CA ALA A 222 2.69 5.49 -4.73
C ALA A 222 3.45 5.76 -3.42
N LEU A 223 3.44 4.81 -2.47
CA LEU A 223 4.19 4.90 -1.22
C LEU A 223 5.71 4.94 -1.48
N ALA A 224 6.22 4.17 -2.44
CA ALA A 224 7.64 4.18 -2.81
C ALA A 224 8.05 5.56 -3.36
N LYS A 225 7.26 6.13 -4.28
CA LYS A 225 7.50 7.49 -4.81
C LYS A 225 7.42 8.55 -3.73
N ALA A 226 6.48 8.45 -2.79
CA ALA A 226 6.38 9.36 -1.64
C ALA A 226 7.61 9.25 -0.74
N SER A 227 8.15 8.04 -0.52
CA SER A 227 9.38 7.82 0.24
C SER A 227 10.59 8.47 -0.42
N VAL A 228 10.72 8.35 -1.74
CA VAL A 228 11.78 9.00 -2.52
C VAL A 228 11.64 10.52 -2.44
N SER A 229 10.43 11.04 -2.64
CA SER A 229 10.17 12.49 -2.58
C SER A 229 10.49 13.08 -1.20
N TRP A 230 10.13 12.37 -0.11
CA TRP A 230 10.52 12.74 1.23
C TRP A 230 12.06 12.82 1.39
N HIS A 231 12.76 11.77 0.97
CA HIS A 231 14.23 11.72 1.07
C HIS A 231 14.89 12.87 0.31
N LEU A 232 14.50 13.10 -0.94
CA LEU A 232 15.07 14.16 -1.77
C LEU A 232 14.87 15.54 -1.14
N LYS A 233 13.69 15.78 -0.55
CA LYS A 233 13.38 17.02 0.16
C LYS A 233 14.29 17.20 1.39
N GLU A 234 14.48 16.17 2.21
CA GLU A 234 15.37 16.21 3.38
C GLU A 234 16.84 16.43 2.99
N MET A 235 17.25 15.96 1.81
CA MET A 235 18.58 16.17 1.28
C MET A 235 18.76 17.52 0.55
N GLY A 236 17.70 18.34 0.47
CA GLY A 236 17.73 19.62 -0.26
C GLY A 236 17.88 19.47 -1.78
N LYS A 237 17.37 18.36 -2.32
CA LYS A 237 17.43 18.01 -3.76
C LYS A 237 16.03 17.96 -4.41
N GLY A 238 15.00 18.38 -3.68
CA GLY A 238 13.61 18.38 -4.12
C GLY A 238 13.12 19.73 -4.62
#